data_9cacaf5e36d5df0c52aa1d10bac459dc
#
_entry.id   9cacaf5e36d5df0c52aa1d10bac459dc
#
_cell.length_a   1.000
_cell.length_b   1.000
_cell.length_c   1.000
_cell.angle_alpha   90.00
_cell.angle_beta   90.00
_cell.angle_gamma   90.00
#
_symmetry.space_group_name_H-M   'P 1'
#
loop_
_entity.id
_entity.type
_entity.pdbx_description
1 polymer ?
#
loop_
_entity_poly.entity_id
_entity_poly.type
_entity_poly.pdbx_seq_one_letter_code
_entity_poly.pdbx_strand_id
1 'polypeptide(L)'
;MPAELGKISPAMIYKNPPSSFRDICFEIIKSFCGDEIPEGELMSIIAQFYPHRLPINPIAPTTYILELFHGPTCNYKDIGAGFLAYLLEYFNKDEDGEINLIVPASGERACAIASAVSQVKGVKALLLYPKDSLTEIQENFLSSIPKNVYTICVDGSFKDCENIVDKALKDKDLLKKLKLVSGGALNIAPLLPQIAFFVYAALTVLYRSDYDNKIENPSLIASIPSGSFSALTAALIAKKMGTPITGLISAENENHALSDWLTVEDFEKRPAVKTNTPALDIPNTINFKRMLQIYDFEELKKQIIPYWLDDVGTISSVRTCNERTGYIIDPYGAMAWTAWQDVYNGAMNSLKRKTSENDECPGIPLKYANIKTWESSIHKNSMVGIVLQTSHPAKFPEIMKPAIGRPPSLPDRLESLQYRPLKAVNIPPDYSMFKEWALSH
;
A
#
# COMPACT_ATOMS: atom_id res chain seq x y z
N MET A 1 6.66 3.39 16.85
CA MET A 1 5.85 4.62 16.64
C MET A 1 6.37 5.69 17.58
N PRO A 2 6.41 6.99 17.21
CA PRO A 2 6.67 8.05 18.16
C PRO A 2 5.57 8.07 19.24
N ALA A 3 5.91 8.55 20.43
CA ALA A 3 4.97 8.60 21.55
C ALA A 3 3.77 9.50 21.26
N GLU A 4 3.99 10.58 20.50
CA GLU A 4 2.96 11.47 20.01
C GLU A 4 3.13 11.68 18.50
N LEU A 5 2.03 11.61 17.76
CA LEU A 5 2.00 11.92 16.33
C LEU A 5 1.88 13.44 16.17
N GLY A 6 2.75 14.02 15.34
CA GLY A 6 2.62 15.42 14.92
C GLY A 6 1.25 15.65 14.28
N LYS A 7 0.72 16.87 14.39
CA LYS A 7 -0.50 17.28 13.70
C LYS A 7 -0.15 17.98 12.38
N ILE A 8 -0.94 17.73 11.35
CA ILE A 8 -0.86 18.50 10.11
C ILE A 8 -1.23 19.93 10.43
N SER A 9 -0.40 20.89 9.97
CA SER A 9 -0.65 22.29 10.29
C SER A 9 -1.98 22.76 9.64
N PRO A 10 -2.79 23.58 10.36
CA PRO A 10 -3.98 24.18 9.74
C PRO A 10 -3.66 24.97 8.48
N ALA A 11 -2.50 25.63 8.42
CA ALA A 11 -2.03 26.35 7.26
C ALA A 11 -1.88 25.46 6.02
N MET A 12 -1.50 24.18 6.17
CA MET A 12 -1.46 23.23 5.08
C MET A 12 -2.85 22.78 4.67
N ILE A 13 -3.74 22.50 5.63
CA ILE A 13 -5.12 22.04 5.36
C ILE A 13 -5.92 23.10 4.62
N TYR A 14 -5.76 24.38 4.99
CA TYR A 14 -6.55 25.47 4.39
C TYR A 14 -5.84 26.22 3.25
N LYS A 15 -4.70 25.73 2.78
CA LYS A 15 -3.97 26.34 1.68
C LYS A 15 -4.69 26.11 0.33
N ASN A 16 -4.94 27.20 -0.39
CA ASN A 16 -5.52 27.16 -1.74
C ASN A 16 -4.59 27.93 -2.71
N PRO A 17 -4.01 27.32 -3.75
CA PRO A 17 -4.11 25.89 -4.12
C PRO A 17 -3.46 24.97 -3.09
N PRO A 18 -3.85 23.67 -3.04
CA PRO A 18 -3.29 22.73 -2.09
C PRO A 18 -1.77 22.58 -2.25
N SER A 19 -1.09 22.23 -1.16
CA SER A 19 0.35 21.98 -1.17
C SER A 19 0.71 20.85 -2.14
N SER A 20 1.89 20.93 -2.74
CA SER A 20 2.37 19.84 -3.60
C SER A 20 2.56 18.55 -2.78
N PHE A 21 2.55 17.42 -3.46
CA PHE A 21 2.83 16.13 -2.79
C PHE A 21 4.20 16.13 -2.08
N ARG A 22 5.21 16.80 -2.66
CA ARG A 22 6.55 16.92 -2.05
C ARG A 22 6.54 17.74 -0.77
N ASP A 23 5.81 18.86 -0.76
CA ASP A 23 5.68 19.70 0.43
C ASP A 23 4.99 18.93 1.56
N ILE A 24 3.95 18.18 1.22
CA ILE A 24 3.23 17.30 2.17
C ILE A 24 4.15 16.20 2.71
N CYS A 25 4.92 15.55 1.84
CA CYS A 25 5.93 14.56 2.26
C CYS A 25 6.94 15.18 3.23
N PHE A 26 7.44 16.37 2.92
CA PHE A 26 8.42 17.05 3.76
C PHE A 26 7.86 17.29 5.18
N GLU A 27 6.70 17.89 5.30
CA GLU A 27 6.07 18.18 6.59
C GLU A 27 5.81 16.91 7.41
N ILE A 28 5.31 15.86 6.76
CA ILE A 28 5.03 14.60 7.43
C ILE A 28 6.34 13.94 7.88
N ILE A 29 7.31 13.78 7.00
CA ILE A 29 8.56 13.08 7.33
C ILE A 29 9.34 13.88 8.38
N LYS A 30 9.39 15.22 8.25
CA LYS A 30 10.00 16.10 9.25
C LYS A 30 9.39 15.92 10.64
N SER A 31 8.07 15.72 10.74
CA SER A 31 7.40 15.47 12.04
C SER A 31 7.81 14.15 12.70
N PHE A 32 8.36 13.20 11.94
CA PHE A 32 8.89 11.93 12.47
C PHE A 32 10.41 11.96 12.72
N CYS A 33 11.17 12.65 11.87
CA CYS A 33 12.64 12.71 11.94
C CYS A 33 13.14 13.83 12.85
N GLY A 34 12.31 14.83 13.17
CA GLY A 34 12.75 15.99 13.94
C GLY A 34 13.91 16.72 13.22
N ASP A 35 14.98 17.00 13.97
CA ASP A 35 16.17 17.69 13.45
C ASP A 35 17.33 16.73 13.11
N GLU A 36 17.10 15.40 13.14
CA GLU A 36 18.13 14.41 12.81
C GLU A 36 18.57 14.47 11.34
N ILE A 37 17.71 14.98 10.45
CA ILE A 37 18.02 15.21 9.04
C ILE A 37 17.83 16.70 8.76
N PRO A 38 18.87 17.43 8.35
CA PRO A 38 18.75 18.83 7.95
C PRO A 38 17.70 19.01 6.83
N GLU A 39 16.95 20.10 6.89
CA GLU A 39 15.82 20.33 5.97
C GLU A 39 16.21 20.28 4.49
N GLY A 40 17.36 20.87 4.13
CA GLY A 40 17.87 20.81 2.76
C GLY A 40 18.18 19.39 2.28
N GLU A 41 18.73 18.55 3.16
CA GLU A 41 19.01 17.14 2.84
C GLU A 41 17.70 16.34 2.73
N LEU A 42 16.74 16.56 3.65
CA LEU A 42 15.44 15.91 3.58
C LEU A 42 14.67 16.29 2.30
N MET A 43 14.68 17.55 1.90
CA MET A 43 14.11 18.02 0.64
C MET A 43 14.79 17.38 -0.57
N SER A 44 16.12 17.22 -0.53
CA SER A 44 16.89 16.54 -1.57
C SER A 44 16.49 15.06 -1.68
N ILE A 45 16.41 14.35 -0.57
CA ILE A 45 15.93 12.96 -0.53
C ILE A 45 14.52 12.87 -1.14
N ILE A 46 13.60 13.74 -0.72
CA ILE A 46 12.21 13.73 -1.22
C ILE A 46 12.14 13.99 -2.72
N ALA A 47 12.97 14.89 -3.25
CA ALA A 47 13.00 15.18 -4.67
C ALA A 47 13.46 13.99 -5.52
N GLN A 48 14.30 13.12 -4.96
CA GLN A 48 14.92 11.99 -5.67
C GLN A 48 14.05 10.72 -5.65
N PHE A 49 13.44 10.38 -4.51
CA PHE A 49 12.77 9.09 -4.39
C PHE A 49 11.46 8.98 -5.18
N TYR A 50 10.78 10.09 -5.45
CA TYR A 50 9.53 10.05 -6.21
C TYR A 50 9.36 11.30 -7.09
N PRO A 51 9.97 11.33 -8.28
CA PRO A 51 9.83 12.44 -9.23
C PRO A 51 8.52 12.39 -10.03
N HIS A 52 7.67 11.38 -9.81
CA HIS A 52 6.50 11.10 -10.63
C HIS A 52 5.26 11.88 -10.18
N ARG A 53 4.24 11.94 -11.04
CA ARG A 53 2.94 12.51 -10.71
C ARG A 53 2.11 11.51 -9.91
N LEU A 54 1.19 12.04 -9.10
CA LEU A 54 0.14 11.28 -8.42
C LEU A 54 -1.22 11.79 -8.91
N PRO A 55 -1.70 11.29 -10.05
CA PRO A 55 -2.99 11.70 -10.58
C PRO A 55 -4.13 11.28 -9.65
N ILE A 56 -5.12 12.18 -9.54
CA ILE A 56 -6.40 11.90 -8.88
C ILE A 56 -7.47 12.11 -9.94
N ASN A 57 -7.99 11.02 -10.47
CA ASN A 57 -8.90 10.99 -11.60
C ASN A 57 -10.34 10.84 -11.12
N PRO A 58 -11.24 11.80 -11.43
CA PRO A 58 -12.66 11.63 -11.22
C PRO A 58 -13.19 10.64 -12.26
N ILE A 59 -13.81 9.54 -11.80
CA ILE A 59 -14.47 8.57 -12.68
C ILE A 59 -15.99 8.58 -12.57
N ALA A 60 -16.51 9.23 -11.53
CA ALA A 60 -17.93 9.48 -11.30
C ALA A 60 -18.07 10.72 -10.40
N PRO A 61 -19.26 11.34 -10.28
CA PRO A 61 -19.47 12.56 -9.49
C PRO A 61 -19.00 12.47 -8.02
N THR A 62 -19.01 11.27 -7.43
CA THR A 62 -18.63 11.04 -6.04
C THR A 62 -17.45 10.09 -5.89
N THR A 63 -16.72 9.78 -6.97
CA THR A 63 -15.67 8.75 -6.97
C THR A 63 -14.41 9.22 -7.67
N TYR A 64 -13.31 9.25 -6.93
CA TYR A 64 -11.99 9.59 -7.42
C TYR A 64 -11.05 8.41 -7.31
N ILE A 65 -10.21 8.19 -8.32
CA ILE A 65 -9.14 7.19 -8.29
C ILE A 65 -7.82 7.90 -8.01
N LEU A 66 -7.16 7.51 -6.94
CA LEU A 66 -5.77 7.89 -6.67
C LEU A 66 -4.84 6.87 -7.33
N GLU A 67 -4.18 7.28 -8.43
CA GLU A 67 -3.25 6.43 -9.17
C GLU A 67 -1.87 6.44 -8.53
N LEU A 68 -1.44 5.31 -7.99
CA LEU A 68 -0.17 5.15 -7.27
C LEU A 68 0.88 4.31 -8.03
N PHE A 69 0.65 4.05 -9.32
CA PHE A 69 1.44 3.13 -10.13
C PHE A 69 2.34 3.81 -11.18
N HIS A 70 2.62 5.09 -11.03
CA HIS A 70 3.46 5.83 -11.99
C HIS A 70 4.97 5.71 -11.73
N GLY A 71 5.37 4.99 -10.69
CA GLY A 71 6.76 4.68 -10.35
C GLY A 71 7.41 3.63 -11.28
N PRO A 72 8.69 3.33 -11.09
CA PRO A 72 9.50 2.47 -11.98
C PRO A 72 8.94 1.06 -12.18
N THR A 73 8.36 0.47 -11.13
CA THR A 73 7.82 -0.90 -11.19
C THR A 73 6.32 -0.94 -11.43
N CYS A 74 5.71 0.21 -11.70
CA CYS A 74 4.27 0.36 -11.87
C CYS A 74 3.47 -0.14 -10.65
N ASN A 75 3.97 0.16 -9.43
CA ASN A 75 3.34 -0.23 -8.18
C ASN A 75 3.55 0.85 -7.10
N TYR A 76 2.58 1.03 -6.19
CA TYR A 76 2.63 2.02 -5.11
C TYR A 76 3.81 1.83 -4.14
N LYS A 77 4.35 0.61 -4.08
CA LYS A 77 5.50 0.29 -3.21
C LYS A 77 6.78 1.01 -3.62
N ASP A 78 6.85 1.50 -4.84
CA ASP A 78 8.01 2.27 -5.35
C ASP A 78 8.34 3.46 -4.46
N ILE A 79 7.32 4.15 -3.95
CA ILE A 79 7.52 5.36 -3.15
C ILE A 79 8.17 5.05 -1.79
N GLY A 80 7.69 4.01 -1.10
CA GLY A 80 8.26 3.62 0.18
C GLY A 80 9.66 2.99 0.03
N ALA A 81 9.87 2.22 -1.03
CA ALA A 81 11.16 1.63 -1.34
C ALA A 81 12.20 2.70 -1.71
N GLY A 82 11.80 3.67 -2.54
CA GLY A 82 12.64 4.80 -2.91
C GLY A 82 13.07 5.61 -1.69
N PHE A 83 12.13 6.02 -0.85
CA PHE A 83 12.45 6.74 0.38
C PHE A 83 13.42 5.97 1.27
N LEU A 84 13.18 4.68 1.49
CA LEU A 84 14.08 3.84 2.29
C LEU A 84 15.48 3.79 1.69
N ALA A 85 15.63 3.60 0.38
CA ALA A 85 16.92 3.48 -0.27
C ALA A 85 17.74 4.78 -0.14
N TYR A 86 17.16 5.94 -0.47
CA TYR A 86 17.83 7.24 -0.34
C TYR A 86 18.11 7.62 1.11
N LEU A 87 17.26 7.22 2.04
CA LEU A 87 17.51 7.41 3.47
C LEU A 87 18.73 6.60 3.95
N LEU A 88 18.84 5.34 3.50
CA LEU A 88 19.99 4.49 3.82
C LEU A 88 21.28 5.02 3.17
N GLU A 89 21.24 5.49 1.93
CA GLU A 89 22.38 6.18 1.29
C GLU A 89 22.83 7.39 2.10
N TYR A 90 21.88 8.24 2.52
CA TYR A 90 22.17 9.43 3.34
C TYR A 90 22.89 9.05 4.64
N PHE A 91 22.39 8.07 5.40
CA PHE A 91 23.02 7.65 6.65
C PHE A 91 24.31 6.85 6.48
N ASN A 92 24.62 6.37 5.28
CA ASN A 92 25.84 5.62 4.99
C ASN A 92 26.92 6.43 4.24
N LYS A 93 26.64 7.69 3.88
CA LYS A 93 27.51 8.49 3.00
C LYS A 93 28.93 8.71 3.53
N ASP A 94 29.07 8.81 4.87
CA ASP A 94 30.34 9.08 5.56
C ASP A 94 30.85 7.84 6.32
N GLU A 95 30.29 6.67 6.06
CA GLU A 95 30.59 5.43 6.74
C GLU A 95 31.36 4.45 5.85
N ASP A 96 32.24 3.67 6.46
CA ASP A 96 32.90 2.58 5.76
C ASP A 96 31.98 1.38 5.56
N GLY A 97 32.06 0.77 4.38
CA GLY A 97 31.34 -0.43 4.01
C GLY A 97 29.91 -0.14 3.51
N GLU A 98 29.23 -1.21 3.09
CA GLU A 98 27.91 -1.13 2.48
C GLU A 98 26.83 -1.61 3.48
N ILE A 99 25.66 -0.97 3.45
CA ILE A 99 24.48 -1.47 4.15
C ILE A 99 23.88 -2.62 3.35
N ASN A 100 23.60 -3.72 4.03
CA ASN A 100 22.90 -4.88 3.48
C ASN A 100 21.43 -4.85 3.91
N LEU A 101 20.56 -4.39 3.00
CA LEU A 101 19.12 -4.35 3.21
C LEU A 101 18.53 -5.74 2.98
N ILE A 102 18.20 -6.46 4.05
CA ILE A 102 17.62 -7.80 3.97
C ILE A 102 16.09 -7.75 3.99
N VAL A 103 15.43 -8.42 3.03
CA VAL A 103 14.00 -8.30 2.80
C VAL A 103 13.37 -9.66 2.50
N PRO A 104 12.40 -10.11 3.32
CA PRO A 104 11.49 -11.16 2.87
C PRO A 104 10.49 -10.49 1.91
N ALA A 105 10.47 -10.87 0.65
CA ALA A 105 9.81 -10.10 -0.40
C ALA A 105 8.77 -10.92 -1.17
N SER A 106 7.58 -10.37 -1.33
CA SER A 106 6.68 -10.71 -2.44
C SER A 106 7.20 -10.09 -3.74
N GLY A 107 6.79 -10.60 -4.90
CA GLY A 107 7.29 -10.12 -6.18
C GLY A 107 7.22 -8.60 -6.36
N GLU A 108 6.10 -7.96 -6.00
CA GLU A 108 5.97 -6.49 -6.08
C GLU A 108 6.94 -5.75 -5.16
N ARG A 109 7.15 -6.24 -3.94
CA ARG A 109 8.11 -5.65 -3.01
C ARG A 109 9.54 -5.87 -3.46
N ALA A 110 9.86 -7.07 -3.99
CA ALA A 110 11.17 -7.36 -4.53
C ALA A 110 11.54 -6.40 -5.65
N CYS A 111 10.65 -6.21 -6.64
CA CYS A 111 10.86 -5.29 -7.74
C CYS A 111 11.04 -3.84 -7.26
N ALA A 112 10.20 -3.36 -6.35
CA ALA A 112 10.28 -1.99 -5.85
C ALA A 112 11.60 -1.72 -5.10
N ILE A 113 12.02 -2.62 -4.20
CA ILE A 113 13.30 -2.51 -3.47
C ILE A 113 14.48 -2.62 -4.43
N ALA A 114 14.44 -3.58 -5.38
CA ALA A 114 15.50 -3.75 -6.37
C ALA A 114 15.68 -2.47 -7.21
N SER A 115 14.58 -1.92 -7.70
CA SER A 115 14.58 -0.66 -8.45
C SER A 115 15.19 0.49 -7.64
N ALA A 116 14.74 0.65 -6.39
CA ALA A 116 15.22 1.75 -5.54
C ALA A 116 16.70 1.61 -5.17
N VAL A 117 17.13 0.42 -4.74
CA VAL A 117 18.53 0.17 -4.35
C VAL A 117 19.48 0.29 -5.55
N SER A 118 19.01 -0.02 -6.76
CA SER A 118 19.84 0.16 -7.97
C SER A 118 20.21 1.61 -8.28
N GLN A 119 19.52 2.58 -7.68
CA GLN A 119 19.73 4.02 -7.90
C GLN A 119 20.63 4.68 -6.85
N VAL A 120 21.00 3.98 -5.78
CA VAL A 120 21.74 4.52 -4.65
C VAL A 120 23.09 3.83 -4.48
N LYS A 121 24.02 4.50 -3.77
CA LYS A 121 25.36 3.98 -3.48
C LYS A 121 25.46 3.50 -2.04
N GLY A 122 26.38 2.58 -1.78
CA GLY A 122 26.64 2.09 -0.43
C GLY A 122 25.53 1.23 0.17
N VAL A 123 24.56 0.77 -0.64
CA VAL A 123 23.46 -0.09 -0.23
C VAL A 123 23.38 -1.31 -1.15
N LYS A 124 23.28 -2.49 -0.57
CA LYS A 124 22.97 -3.77 -1.23
C LYS A 124 21.61 -4.26 -0.79
N ALA A 125 20.87 -4.91 -1.67
CA ALA A 125 19.61 -5.59 -1.32
C ALA A 125 19.78 -7.10 -1.36
N LEU A 126 19.35 -7.76 -0.29
CA LEU A 126 19.26 -9.22 -0.17
C LEU A 126 17.77 -9.60 -0.15
N LEU A 127 17.23 -10.02 -1.31
CA LEU A 127 15.81 -10.26 -1.50
C LEU A 127 15.51 -11.77 -1.41
N LEU A 128 14.88 -12.18 -0.32
CA LEU A 128 14.47 -13.57 -0.12
C LEU A 128 13.01 -13.75 -0.56
N TYR A 129 12.76 -14.68 -1.46
CA TYR A 129 11.40 -14.95 -1.95
C TYR A 129 11.15 -16.44 -2.11
N PRO A 130 9.91 -16.92 -1.94
CA PRO A 130 9.56 -18.32 -2.15
C PRO A 130 9.74 -18.73 -3.61
N LYS A 131 10.15 -19.95 -3.83
CA LYS A 131 10.18 -20.57 -5.15
C LYS A 131 8.81 -20.49 -5.83
N ASP A 132 8.78 -20.24 -7.14
CA ASP A 132 7.58 -20.16 -7.98
C ASP A 132 6.56 -19.07 -7.54
N SER A 133 7.01 -18.05 -6.82
CA SER A 133 6.17 -16.96 -6.32
C SER A 133 6.22 -15.67 -7.17
N LEU A 134 7.12 -15.59 -8.14
CA LEU A 134 7.26 -14.46 -9.04
C LEU A 134 6.45 -14.67 -10.32
N THR A 135 5.87 -13.61 -10.84
CA THR A 135 5.31 -13.60 -12.19
C THR A 135 6.43 -13.37 -13.23
N GLU A 136 6.18 -13.73 -14.48
CA GLU A 136 7.14 -13.52 -15.59
C GLU A 136 7.62 -12.06 -15.68
N ILE A 137 6.70 -11.09 -15.53
CA ILE A 137 7.04 -9.66 -15.53
C ILE A 137 7.99 -9.32 -14.38
N GLN A 138 7.78 -9.89 -13.21
CA GLN A 138 8.63 -9.65 -12.03
C GLN A 138 10.01 -10.30 -12.19
N GLU A 139 10.09 -11.50 -12.75
CA GLU A 139 11.35 -12.16 -13.06
C GLU A 139 12.16 -11.36 -14.09
N ASN A 140 11.52 -10.93 -15.18
CA ASN A 140 12.14 -10.11 -16.21
C ASN A 140 12.66 -8.79 -15.62
N PHE A 141 11.88 -8.16 -14.74
CA PHE A 141 12.30 -6.94 -14.06
C PHE A 141 13.54 -7.18 -13.20
N LEU A 142 13.51 -8.16 -12.30
CA LEU A 142 14.64 -8.47 -11.42
C LEU A 142 15.89 -8.90 -12.18
N SER A 143 15.74 -9.61 -13.31
CA SER A 143 16.87 -10.02 -14.15
C SER A 143 17.57 -8.85 -14.86
N SER A 144 16.89 -7.70 -14.99
CA SER A 144 17.41 -6.49 -15.63
C SER A 144 18.20 -5.59 -14.68
N ILE A 145 18.12 -5.83 -13.37
CA ILE A 145 18.72 -4.96 -12.32
C ILE A 145 20.23 -5.18 -12.16
N PRO A 146 21.02 -4.12 -11.84
CA PRO A 146 22.47 -4.17 -11.65
C PRO A 146 22.93 -4.98 -10.42
N LYS A 147 24.25 -5.07 -10.27
CA LYS A 147 24.98 -5.99 -9.38
C LYS A 147 24.82 -5.79 -7.87
N ASN A 148 24.19 -4.73 -7.37
CA ASN A 148 23.99 -4.50 -5.93
C ASN A 148 22.69 -5.09 -5.38
N VAL A 149 21.98 -5.91 -6.16
CA VAL A 149 20.77 -6.63 -5.76
C VAL A 149 21.00 -8.12 -5.91
N TYR A 150 20.84 -8.84 -4.80
CA TYR A 150 20.95 -10.28 -4.72
C TYR A 150 19.58 -10.90 -4.53
N THR A 151 19.20 -11.77 -5.44
CA THR A 151 17.93 -12.51 -5.38
C THR A 151 18.18 -13.91 -4.85
N ILE A 152 17.48 -14.28 -3.78
CA ILE A 152 17.65 -15.53 -3.05
C ILE A 152 16.30 -16.26 -3.07
N CYS A 153 16.25 -17.31 -3.88
CA CYS A 153 15.07 -18.17 -4.01
C CYS A 153 15.11 -19.24 -2.90
N VAL A 154 14.13 -19.21 -2.02
CA VAL A 154 13.98 -20.19 -0.93
C VAL A 154 13.03 -21.29 -1.38
N ASP A 155 13.47 -22.54 -1.31
CA ASP A 155 12.63 -23.72 -1.61
C ASP A 155 11.69 -24.01 -0.43
N GLY A 156 10.78 -23.07 -0.18
CA GLY A 156 9.88 -23.02 0.97
C GLY A 156 8.81 -21.96 0.81
N SER A 157 8.13 -21.64 1.91
CA SER A 157 7.07 -20.67 1.99
C SER A 157 7.58 -19.24 2.24
N PHE A 158 6.70 -18.24 2.10
CA PHE A 158 7.01 -16.85 2.50
C PHE A 158 7.36 -16.76 3.99
N LYS A 159 6.73 -17.61 4.82
CA LYS A 159 7.04 -17.69 6.26
C LYS A 159 8.47 -18.18 6.51
N ASP A 160 9.00 -19.06 5.67
CA ASP A 160 10.39 -19.51 5.77
C ASP A 160 11.36 -18.37 5.42
N CYS A 161 11.05 -17.56 4.41
CA CYS A 161 11.81 -16.35 4.12
C CYS A 161 11.81 -15.38 5.31
N GLU A 162 10.65 -15.13 5.94
CA GLU A 162 10.57 -14.31 7.16
C GLU A 162 11.41 -14.89 8.30
N ASN A 163 11.36 -16.21 8.53
CA ASN A 163 12.10 -16.87 9.58
C ASN A 163 13.62 -16.77 9.39
N ILE A 164 14.10 -16.89 8.14
CA ILE A 164 15.52 -16.69 7.80
C ILE A 164 15.95 -15.26 8.11
N VAL A 165 15.15 -14.25 7.67
CA VAL A 165 15.43 -12.84 7.90
C VAL A 165 15.42 -12.51 9.40
N ASP A 166 14.43 -13.01 10.14
CA ASP A 166 14.33 -12.78 11.58
C ASP A 166 15.53 -13.36 12.34
N LYS A 167 16.03 -14.53 11.94
CA LYS A 167 17.23 -15.13 12.51
C LYS A 167 18.48 -14.32 12.16
N ALA A 168 18.62 -13.87 10.90
CA ALA A 168 19.73 -13.05 10.45
C ALA A 168 19.85 -11.73 11.24
N LEU A 169 18.72 -11.06 11.48
CA LEU A 169 18.65 -9.81 12.24
C LEU A 169 18.89 -9.98 13.75
N LYS A 170 18.94 -11.21 14.25
CA LYS A 170 19.26 -11.54 15.66
C LYS A 170 20.66 -12.15 15.83
N ASP A 171 21.31 -12.54 14.75
CA ASP A 171 22.61 -13.19 14.76
C ASP A 171 23.73 -12.17 14.97
N LYS A 172 24.29 -12.14 16.19
CA LYS A 172 25.34 -11.16 16.58
C LYS A 172 26.63 -11.31 15.76
N ASP A 173 26.96 -12.52 15.31
CA ASP A 173 28.18 -12.75 14.52
C ASP A 173 27.99 -12.22 13.09
N LEU A 174 26.81 -12.44 12.52
CA LEU A 174 26.46 -11.91 11.20
C LEU A 174 26.37 -10.37 11.23
N LEU A 175 25.74 -9.80 12.25
CA LEU A 175 25.60 -8.34 12.43
C LEU A 175 26.97 -7.63 12.63
N LYS A 176 27.97 -8.29 13.20
CA LYS A 176 29.33 -7.76 13.34
C LYS A 176 30.07 -7.65 11.99
N LYS A 177 29.77 -8.56 11.06
CA LYS A 177 30.44 -8.64 9.76
C LYS A 177 29.73 -7.89 8.66
N LEU A 178 28.41 -7.80 8.75
CA LEU A 178 27.54 -7.14 7.77
C LEU A 178 26.70 -6.07 8.46
N LYS A 179 26.65 -4.88 7.88
CA LYS A 179 25.71 -3.82 8.31
C LYS A 179 24.29 -4.21 7.84
N LEU A 180 23.62 -5.13 8.56
CA LEU A 180 22.28 -5.60 8.19
C LEU A 180 21.20 -4.63 8.65
N VAL A 181 20.32 -4.25 7.73
CA VAL A 181 19.12 -3.44 7.99
C VAL A 181 17.89 -4.18 7.48
N SER A 182 16.80 -4.15 8.26
CA SER A 182 15.55 -4.76 7.83
C SER A 182 14.83 -3.88 6.80
N GLY A 183 14.51 -4.45 5.63
CA GLY A 183 13.57 -3.86 4.67
C GLY A 183 12.15 -4.40 4.80
N GLY A 184 11.89 -5.21 5.84
CA GLY A 184 10.57 -5.78 6.13
C GLY A 184 9.60 -4.79 6.78
N ALA A 185 8.42 -5.30 7.17
CA ALA A 185 7.35 -4.49 7.77
C ALA A 185 7.70 -3.90 9.16
N LEU A 186 8.78 -4.35 9.80
CA LEU A 186 9.32 -3.73 11.03
C LEU A 186 9.86 -2.32 10.80
N ASN A 187 10.42 -2.05 9.61
CA ASN A 187 10.93 -0.73 9.26
C ASN A 187 9.76 0.22 8.99
N ILE A 188 9.74 1.37 9.67
CA ILE A 188 8.69 2.38 9.49
C ILE A 188 8.95 3.30 8.31
N ALA A 189 10.20 3.47 7.87
CA ALA A 189 10.56 4.43 6.83
C ALA A 189 9.74 4.28 5.54
N PRO A 190 9.49 3.07 4.99
CA PRO A 190 8.64 2.93 3.80
C PRO A 190 7.18 3.36 4.01
N LEU A 191 6.73 3.48 5.26
CA LEU A 191 5.35 3.88 5.58
C LEU A 191 5.18 5.41 5.56
N LEU A 192 6.22 6.16 5.90
CA LEU A 192 6.13 7.62 6.06
C LEU A 192 5.61 8.35 4.80
N PRO A 193 6.17 8.13 3.60
CA PRO A 193 5.65 8.78 2.41
C PRO A 193 4.24 8.28 2.01
N GLN A 194 3.81 7.09 2.50
CA GLN A 194 2.45 6.62 2.26
C GLN A 194 1.41 7.44 3.05
N ILE A 195 1.77 8.01 4.19
CA ILE A 195 0.89 8.92 4.94
C ILE A 195 0.55 10.13 4.07
N ALA A 196 1.52 10.65 3.33
CA ALA A 196 1.34 11.79 2.45
C ALA A 196 0.35 11.54 1.30
N PHE A 197 0.15 10.29 0.84
CA PHE A 197 -0.87 9.97 -0.16
C PHE A 197 -2.26 10.41 0.27
N PHE A 198 -2.61 10.11 1.50
CA PHE A 198 -3.95 10.36 2.04
C PHE A 198 -4.17 11.84 2.31
N VAL A 199 -3.14 12.54 2.81
CA VAL A 199 -3.21 13.99 2.98
C VAL A 199 -3.36 14.69 1.64
N TYR A 200 -2.50 14.35 0.68
CA TYR A 200 -2.52 14.92 -0.67
C TYR A 200 -3.87 14.66 -1.37
N ALA A 201 -4.36 13.43 -1.31
CA ALA A 201 -5.62 13.07 -1.95
C ALA A 201 -6.81 13.81 -1.32
N ALA A 202 -6.88 13.85 0.02
CA ALA A 202 -7.94 14.54 0.71
C ALA A 202 -7.96 16.04 0.38
N LEU A 203 -6.80 16.71 0.47
CA LEU A 203 -6.71 18.13 0.17
C LEU A 203 -6.99 18.44 -1.32
N THR A 204 -6.50 17.61 -2.24
CA THR A 204 -6.77 17.78 -3.66
C THR A 204 -8.26 17.66 -3.97
N VAL A 205 -8.95 16.66 -3.42
CA VAL A 205 -10.38 16.47 -3.66
C VAL A 205 -11.22 17.60 -3.04
N LEU A 206 -10.84 18.06 -1.83
CA LEU A 206 -11.55 19.15 -1.14
C LEU A 206 -11.45 20.50 -1.86
N TYR A 207 -10.27 20.80 -2.42
CA TYR A 207 -9.98 22.11 -3.01
C TYR A 207 -9.99 22.12 -4.55
N ARG A 208 -10.43 21.05 -5.18
CA ARG A 208 -10.52 20.96 -6.62
C ARG A 208 -11.61 21.91 -7.12
N SER A 209 -11.22 22.85 -8.00
CA SER A 209 -12.11 23.88 -8.56
C SER A 209 -12.79 23.47 -9.86
N ASP A 210 -12.32 22.41 -10.48
CA ASP A 210 -12.67 21.97 -11.85
C ASP A 210 -13.90 21.03 -11.89
N TYR A 211 -14.60 20.83 -10.77
CA TYR A 211 -15.84 20.07 -10.72
C TYR A 211 -17.07 21.00 -10.62
N ASP A 212 -17.96 20.93 -11.63
CA ASP A 212 -19.17 21.74 -11.69
C ASP A 212 -20.18 21.49 -10.55
N ASN A 213 -20.04 20.36 -9.86
CA ASN A 213 -20.87 19.99 -8.71
C ASN A 213 -20.03 20.03 -7.43
N LYS A 214 -19.77 21.21 -6.88
CA LYS A 214 -19.17 21.33 -5.54
C LYS A 214 -20.11 20.72 -4.49
N ILE A 215 -19.71 19.56 -3.99
CA ILE A 215 -20.35 19.00 -2.78
C ILE A 215 -19.86 19.86 -1.61
N GLU A 216 -20.75 20.59 -0.97
CA GLU A 216 -20.41 21.36 0.21
C GLU A 216 -20.07 20.44 1.38
N ASN A 217 -18.91 20.66 2.00
CA ASN A 217 -18.40 19.88 3.14
C ASN A 217 -18.43 18.35 2.91
N PRO A 218 -17.69 17.81 1.93
CA PRO A 218 -17.75 16.40 1.60
C PRO A 218 -17.23 15.53 2.74
N SER A 219 -17.94 14.43 3.00
CA SER A 219 -17.46 13.34 3.87
C SER A 219 -16.56 12.43 3.07
N LEU A 220 -15.24 12.59 3.20
CA LEU A 220 -14.25 11.82 2.46
C LEU A 220 -14.09 10.41 3.02
N ILE A 221 -14.24 9.40 2.18
CA ILE A 221 -14.03 7.99 2.50
C ILE A 221 -12.89 7.46 1.64
N ALA A 222 -11.85 6.93 2.24
CA ALA A 222 -10.78 6.27 1.51
C ALA A 222 -11.01 4.75 1.46
N SER A 223 -11.07 4.19 0.24
CA SER A 223 -11.20 2.75 0.02
C SER A 223 -9.86 2.17 -0.44
N ILE A 224 -9.33 1.21 0.32
CA ILE A 224 -7.93 0.82 0.32
C ILE A 224 -7.80 -0.68 0.12
N PRO A 225 -7.13 -1.15 -0.97
CA PRO A 225 -6.76 -2.56 -1.09
C PRO A 225 -5.83 -2.98 0.05
N SER A 226 -6.19 -4.00 0.79
CA SER A 226 -5.57 -4.29 2.09
C SER A 226 -5.12 -5.75 2.21
N GLY A 227 -3.81 -5.99 2.26
CA GLY A 227 -3.21 -7.28 2.58
C GLY A 227 -2.16 -7.13 3.68
N SER A 228 -1.07 -6.39 3.41
CA SER A 228 -0.06 -6.09 4.44
C SER A 228 -0.50 -4.98 5.42
N PHE A 229 -1.62 -4.35 5.19
CA PHE A 229 -2.20 -3.21 5.92
C PHE A 229 -1.28 -1.98 6.05
N SER A 230 -0.23 -1.87 5.23
CA SER A 230 0.66 -0.71 5.28
C SER A 230 -0.06 0.59 4.87
N ALA A 231 -0.77 0.57 3.74
CA ALA A 231 -1.55 1.73 3.28
C ALA A 231 -2.69 2.07 4.25
N LEU A 232 -3.38 1.06 4.78
CA LEU A 232 -4.43 1.27 5.78
C LEU A 232 -3.87 1.89 7.08
N THR A 233 -2.71 1.41 7.55
CA THR A 233 -2.01 2.00 8.71
C THR A 233 -1.59 3.43 8.43
N ALA A 234 -1.08 3.72 7.23
CA ALA A 234 -0.73 5.09 6.81
C ALA A 234 -1.96 6.00 6.80
N ALA A 235 -3.12 5.52 6.32
CA ALA A 235 -4.39 6.26 6.36
C ALA A 235 -4.86 6.55 7.79
N LEU A 236 -4.74 5.59 8.70
CA LEU A 236 -5.06 5.77 10.12
C LEU A 236 -4.15 6.82 10.78
N ILE A 237 -2.84 6.80 10.46
CA ILE A 237 -1.90 7.81 10.93
C ILE A 237 -2.28 9.18 10.36
N ALA A 238 -2.51 9.29 9.05
CA ALA A 238 -2.92 10.54 8.41
C ALA A 238 -4.18 11.13 9.07
N LYS A 239 -5.18 10.29 9.34
CA LYS A 239 -6.40 10.67 10.03
C LYS A 239 -6.14 11.14 11.46
N LYS A 240 -5.30 10.44 12.25
CA LYS A 240 -4.91 10.83 13.60
C LYS A 240 -4.11 12.14 13.62
N MET A 241 -3.35 12.43 12.56
CA MET A 241 -2.64 13.69 12.35
C MET A 241 -3.57 14.86 11.97
N GLY A 242 -4.86 14.60 11.67
CA GLY A 242 -5.86 15.63 11.38
C GLY A 242 -6.25 15.76 9.92
N THR A 243 -5.87 14.82 9.05
CA THR A 243 -6.40 14.78 7.68
C THR A 243 -7.93 14.64 7.69
N PRO A 244 -8.67 15.44 6.90
CA PRO A 244 -10.13 15.44 6.90
C PRO A 244 -10.72 14.22 6.15
N ILE A 245 -10.40 13.02 6.63
CA ILE A 245 -10.96 11.75 6.16
C ILE A 245 -11.97 11.26 7.19
N THR A 246 -13.22 11.08 6.78
CA THR A 246 -14.32 10.66 7.65
C THR A 246 -14.20 9.18 8.02
N GLY A 247 -13.90 8.32 7.07
CA GLY A 247 -13.80 6.88 7.30
C GLY A 247 -12.92 6.14 6.29
N LEU A 248 -12.60 4.90 6.61
CA LEU A 248 -11.75 4.03 5.80
C LEU A 248 -12.49 2.74 5.46
N ILE A 249 -12.31 2.24 4.24
CA ILE A 249 -12.76 0.91 3.82
C ILE A 249 -11.51 0.06 3.59
N SER A 250 -11.43 -1.10 4.24
CA SER A 250 -10.41 -2.11 4.00
C SER A 250 -10.95 -3.12 3.01
N ALA A 251 -10.45 -3.12 1.77
CA ALA A 251 -10.83 -4.08 0.75
C ALA A 251 -9.81 -5.21 0.68
N GLU A 252 -10.22 -6.40 1.10
CA GLU A 252 -9.41 -7.61 1.23
C GLU A 252 -9.84 -8.66 0.19
N ASN A 253 -8.97 -9.64 -0.07
CA ASN A 253 -9.32 -10.85 -0.81
C ASN A 253 -9.76 -11.98 0.15
N GLU A 254 -9.72 -13.23 -0.27
CA GLU A 254 -10.06 -14.38 0.58
C GLU A 254 -9.17 -14.48 1.84
N ASN A 255 -8.05 -13.75 1.90
CA ASN A 255 -7.22 -13.61 3.09
C ASN A 255 -7.70 -12.43 3.96
N HIS A 256 -8.95 -12.48 4.40
CA HIS A 256 -9.69 -11.38 5.05
C HIS A 256 -9.54 -11.35 6.58
N ALA A 257 -8.30 -11.44 7.07
CA ALA A 257 -8.01 -11.53 8.51
C ALA A 257 -8.47 -10.30 9.33
N LEU A 258 -8.42 -9.09 8.74
CA LEU A 258 -8.92 -7.88 9.41
C LEU A 258 -10.44 -7.88 9.47
N SER A 259 -11.11 -8.31 8.39
CA SER A 259 -12.56 -8.42 8.34
C SER A 259 -13.08 -9.37 9.43
N ASP A 260 -12.45 -10.53 9.59
CA ASP A 260 -12.80 -11.48 10.65
C ASP A 260 -12.57 -10.87 12.03
N TRP A 261 -11.40 -10.29 12.26
CA TRP A 261 -11.05 -9.73 13.55
C TRP A 261 -11.96 -8.58 13.98
N LEU A 262 -12.29 -7.66 13.08
CA LEU A 262 -13.21 -6.56 13.39
C LEU A 262 -14.66 -7.00 13.57
N THR A 263 -15.04 -8.17 13.03
CA THR A 263 -16.42 -8.67 13.04
C THR A 263 -16.68 -9.65 14.18
N VAL A 264 -15.76 -10.59 14.41
CA VAL A 264 -15.94 -11.73 15.33
C VAL A 264 -15.07 -11.58 16.58
N GLU A 265 -14.19 -10.60 16.63
CA GLU A 265 -13.23 -10.34 17.72
C GLU A 265 -12.22 -11.48 17.94
N ASP A 266 -12.14 -12.42 17.00
CA ASP A 266 -11.22 -13.54 17.06
C ASP A 266 -10.13 -13.40 16.00
N PHE A 267 -8.89 -13.35 16.46
CA PHE A 267 -7.71 -13.30 15.59
C PHE A 267 -7.11 -14.69 15.47
N GLU A 268 -7.76 -15.55 14.70
CA GLU A 268 -7.14 -16.82 14.33
C GLU A 268 -6.09 -16.64 13.24
N LYS A 269 -4.91 -17.18 13.50
CA LYS A 269 -3.86 -17.30 12.49
C LYS A 269 -4.27 -18.39 11.50
N ARG A 270 -4.60 -17.99 10.27
CA ARG A 270 -4.92 -18.92 9.18
C ARG A 270 -3.74 -19.03 8.22
N PRO A 271 -3.55 -20.17 7.54
CA PRO A 271 -2.64 -20.26 6.41
C PRO A 271 -3.13 -19.34 5.29
N ALA A 272 -2.19 -18.80 4.49
CA ALA A 272 -2.54 -18.01 3.32
C ALA A 272 -3.28 -18.85 2.28
N VAL A 273 -4.35 -18.31 1.72
CA VAL A 273 -5.03 -18.82 0.55
C VAL A 273 -4.42 -18.15 -0.68
N LYS A 274 -4.02 -18.94 -1.67
CA LYS A 274 -3.48 -18.42 -2.93
C LYS A 274 -4.64 -17.92 -3.79
N THR A 275 -4.57 -16.64 -4.21
CA THR A 275 -5.60 -15.98 -5.02
C THR A 275 -5.01 -15.33 -6.28
N ASN A 276 -5.87 -14.80 -7.13
CA ASN A 276 -5.47 -14.00 -8.31
C ASN A 276 -4.94 -12.60 -7.94
N THR A 277 -4.96 -12.24 -6.64
CA THR A 277 -4.44 -10.98 -6.10
C THR A 277 -3.30 -11.23 -5.09
N PRO A 278 -2.17 -11.84 -5.52
CA PRO A 278 -1.17 -12.42 -4.62
C PRO A 278 -0.48 -11.42 -3.70
N ALA A 279 -0.51 -10.12 -4.00
CA ALA A 279 0.04 -9.10 -3.10
C ALA A 279 -0.79 -8.91 -1.83
N LEU A 280 -2.03 -9.42 -1.79
CA LEU A 280 -2.92 -9.45 -0.63
C LEU A 280 -2.94 -10.81 0.09
N ASP A 281 -2.27 -11.85 -0.41
CA ASP A 281 -2.20 -13.18 0.20
C ASP A 281 -1.32 -13.18 1.46
N ILE A 282 -1.68 -12.32 2.42
CA ILE A 282 -0.94 -12.08 3.66
C ILE A 282 -1.89 -12.24 4.85
N PRO A 283 -2.01 -13.44 5.41
CA PRO A 283 -2.99 -13.73 6.47
C PRO A 283 -2.63 -13.10 7.83
N ASN A 284 -1.36 -12.72 8.03
CA ASN A 284 -0.88 -12.16 9.29
C ASN A 284 0.15 -11.06 9.02
N THR A 285 -0.06 -9.87 9.56
CA THR A 285 0.86 -8.75 9.38
C THR A 285 1.20 -8.05 10.68
N ILE A 286 2.44 -7.59 10.80
CA ILE A 286 2.89 -6.79 11.93
C ILE A 286 2.18 -5.44 12.03
N ASN A 287 1.60 -4.96 10.95
CA ASN A 287 0.90 -3.67 10.95
C ASN A 287 -0.36 -3.68 11.83
N PHE A 288 -0.95 -4.83 12.14
CA PHE A 288 -1.97 -4.91 13.18
C PHE A 288 -1.52 -4.30 14.51
N LYS A 289 -0.30 -4.67 14.96
CA LYS A 289 0.25 -4.14 16.20
C LYS A 289 0.44 -2.63 16.14
N ARG A 290 0.78 -2.09 14.95
CA ARG A 290 0.89 -0.63 14.77
C ARG A 290 -0.47 0.05 14.82
N MET A 291 -1.48 -0.54 14.20
CA MET A 291 -2.84 0.00 14.22
C MET A 291 -3.36 0.10 15.67
N LEU A 292 -3.12 -0.94 16.48
CA LEU A 292 -3.47 -0.94 17.92
C LEU A 292 -2.65 0.02 18.78
N GLN A 293 -1.49 0.50 18.31
CA GLN A 293 -0.73 1.56 18.95
C GLN A 293 -1.28 2.97 18.65
N ILE A 294 -2.06 3.11 17.55
CA ILE A 294 -2.63 4.38 17.09
C ILE A 294 -4.04 4.58 17.65
N TYR A 295 -4.82 3.52 17.65
CA TYR A 295 -6.20 3.46 18.13
C TYR A 295 -6.37 2.21 18.99
N ASP A 296 -7.13 2.28 20.08
CA ASP A 296 -7.58 1.06 20.73
C ASP A 296 -8.55 0.27 19.82
N PHE A 297 -8.88 -0.95 20.22
CA PHE A 297 -9.67 -1.83 19.37
C PHE A 297 -11.07 -1.27 19.06
N GLU A 298 -11.74 -0.70 20.07
CA GLU A 298 -13.07 -0.13 19.91
C GLU A 298 -13.06 1.16 19.09
N GLU A 299 -12.01 1.96 19.23
CA GLU A 299 -11.79 3.11 18.35
C GLU A 299 -11.52 2.65 16.91
N LEU A 300 -10.68 1.61 16.73
CA LEU A 300 -10.32 1.08 15.41
C LEU A 300 -11.55 0.56 14.64
N LYS A 301 -12.45 -0.16 15.32
CA LYS A 301 -13.73 -0.62 14.76
C LYS A 301 -14.59 0.54 14.22
N LYS A 302 -14.48 1.71 14.83
CA LYS A 302 -15.20 2.91 14.38
C LYS A 302 -14.57 3.60 13.17
N GLN A 303 -13.29 3.33 12.89
CA GLN A 303 -12.56 3.96 11.77
C GLN A 303 -12.68 3.20 10.48
N ILE A 304 -12.89 1.88 10.52
CA ILE A 304 -12.73 0.99 9.36
C ILE A 304 -14.01 0.20 9.11
N ILE A 305 -14.47 0.20 7.85
CA ILE A 305 -15.42 -0.78 7.34
C ILE A 305 -14.61 -1.89 6.67
N PRO A 306 -14.67 -3.13 7.18
CA PRO A 306 -14.07 -4.28 6.52
C PRO A 306 -14.93 -4.72 5.33
N TYR A 307 -14.28 -5.12 4.26
CA TYR A 307 -14.90 -5.64 3.04
C TYR A 307 -13.98 -6.67 2.39
N TRP A 308 -14.51 -7.73 1.81
CA TRP A 308 -13.70 -8.69 1.06
C TRP A 308 -14.44 -9.27 -0.14
N LEU A 309 -13.68 -9.70 -1.14
CA LEU A 309 -14.16 -10.38 -2.34
C LEU A 309 -13.28 -11.61 -2.64
N ASP A 310 -13.91 -12.62 -3.23
CA ASP A 310 -13.21 -13.73 -3.87
C ASP A 310 -12.70 -13.36 -5.27
N ASP A 311 -12.03 -14.30 -5.92
CA ASP A 311 -11.50 -14.11 -7.27
C ASP A 311 -12.58 -13.83 -8.32
N VAL A 312 -13.77 -14.46 -8.20
CA VAL A 312 -14.90 -14.25 -9.10
C VAL A 312 -15.44 -12.83 -8.94
N GLY A 313 -15.63 -12.40 -7.70
CA GLY A 313 -16.03 -11.03 -7.37
C GLY A 313 -15.00 -10.00 -7.86
N THR A 314 -13.72 -10.30 -7.76
CA THR A 314 -12.63 -9.43 -8.24
C THR A 314 -12.69 -9.23 -9.75
N ILE A 315 -12.82 -10.30 -10.54
CA ILE A 315 -12.96 -10.23 -12.01
C ILE A 315 -14.23 -9.46 -12.40
N SER A 316 -15.35 -9.74 -11.72
CA SER A 316 -16.62 -9.02 -11.92
C SER A 316 -16.49 -7.53 -11.61
N SER A 317 -15.72 -7.17 -10.58
CA SER A 317 -15.46 -5.79 -10.19
C SER A 317 -14.69 -5.02 -11.26
N VAL A 318 -13.65 -5.62 -11.85
CA VAL A 318 -12.90 -5.01 -12.98
C VAL A 318 -13.84 -4.75 -14.16
N ARG A 319 -14.65 -5.74 -14.54
CA ARG A 319 -15.63 -5.63 -15.63
C ARG A 319 -16.63 -4.52 -15.37
N THR A 320 -17.27 -4.54 -14.22
CA THR A 320 -18.32 -3.59 -13.86
C THR A 320 -17.80 -2.15 -13.77
N CYS A 321 -16.59 -1.96 -13.24
CA CYS A 321 -15.96 -0.64 -13.23
C CYS A 321 -15.76 -0.10 -14.65
N ASN A 322 -15.21 -0.93 -15.54
CA ASN A 322 -14.99 -0.53 -16.93
C ASN A 322 -16.30 -0.26 -17.68
N GLU A 323 -17.32 -1.11 -17.53
CA GLU A 323 -18.63 -0.93 -18.16
C GLU A 323 -19.34 0.34 -17.70
N ARG A 324 -19.26 0.69 -16.41
CA ARG A 324 -19.98 1.84 -15.86
C ARG A 324 -19.25 3.18 -16.03
N THR A 325 -17.93 3.16 -16.07
CA THR A 325 -17.11 4.39 -16.01
C THR A 325 -16.18 4.57 -17.20
N GLY A 326 -15.97 3.54 -18.01
CA GLY A 326 -14.93 3.49 -19.06
C GLY A 326 -13.50 3.42 -18.51
N TYR A 327 -13.32 3.45 -17.19
CA TYR A 327 -12.00 3.44 -16.56
C TYR A 327 -11.45 2.01 -16.44
N ILE A 328 -10.16 1.84 -16.77
CA ILE A 328 -9.48 0.54 -16.67
C ILE A 328 -8.72 0.51 -15.35
N ILE A 329 -9.28 -0.20 -14.38
CA ILE A 329 -8.74 -0.33 -13.04
C ILE A 329 -7.99 -1.66 -12.85
N ASP A 330 -6.95 -1.69 -12.01
CA ASP A 330 -6.28 -2.94 -11.63
C ASP A 330 -7.15 -3.78 -10.68
N PRO A 331 -6.88 -5.10 -10.52
CA PRO A 331 -7.71 -5.97 -9.69
C PRO A 331 -7.82 -5.51 -8.23
N TYR A 332 -6.76 -4.97 -7.65
CA TYR A 332 -6.76 -4.47 -6.27
C TYR A 332 -7.64 -3.22 -6.14
N GLY A 333 -7.44 -2.26 -7.04
CA GLY A 333 -8.27 -1.06 -7.11
C GLY A 333 -9.74 -1.38 -7.39
N ALA A 334 -10.03 -2.41 -8.21
CA ALA A 334 -11.39 -2.85 -8.52
C ALA A 334 -12.13 -3.35 -7.26
N MET A 335 -11.46 -4.12 -6.42
CA MET A 335 -12.01 -4.56 -5.13
C MET A 335 -12.34 -3.36 -4.24
N ALA A 336 -11.42 -2.40 -4.15
CA ALA A 336 -11.65 -1.18 -3.38
C ALA A 336 -12.75 -0.31 -3.98
N TRP A 337 -12.87 -0.25 -5.31
CA TRP A 337 -13.95 0.46 -5.99
C TRP A 337 -15.31 -0.18 -5.70
N THR A 338 -15.43 -1.49 -5.78
CA THR A 338 -16.68 -2.21 -5.46
C THR A 338 -17.05 -2.02 -4.00
N ALA A 339 -16.08 -2.14 -3.08
CA ALA A 339 -16.31 -1.89 -1.67
C ALA A 339 -16.85 -0.47 -1.41
N TRP A 340 -16.30 0.55 -2.08
CA TRP A 340 -16.81 1.91 -2.04
C TRP A 340 -18.25 2.01 -2.59
N GLN A 341 -18.53 1.40 -3.76
CA GLN A 341 -19.86 1.45 -4.38
C GLN A 341 -20.92 0.83 -3.47
N ASP A 342 -20.63 -0.31 -2.84
CA ASP A 342 -21.56 -1.00 -1.96
C ASP A 342 -21.82 -0.21 -0.68
N VAL A 343 -20.77 0.37 -0.07
CA VAL A 343 -20.89 1.24 1.10
C VAL A 343 -21.69 2.49 0.77
N TYR A 344 -21.39 3.15 -0.35
CA TYR A 344 -22.11 4.34 -0.81
C TYR A 344 -23.59 4.04 -1.05
N ASN A 345 -23.91 2.99 -1.81
CA ASN A 345 -25.28 2.60 -2.10
C ASN A 345 -26.05 2.16 -0.83
N GLY A 346 -25.39 1.46 0.07
CA GLY A 346 -25.93 1.06 1.36
C GLY A 346 -26.29 2.26 2.24
N ALA A 347 -25.39 3.22 2.36
CA ALA A 347 -25.62 4.44 3.12
C ALA A 347 -26.76 5.30 2.50
N MET A 348 -26.78 5.44 1.18
CA MET A 348 -27.82 6.20 0.48
C MET A 348 -29.20 5.56 0.61
N ASN A 349 -29.29 4.23 0.59
CA ASN A 349 -30.54 3.51 0.79
C ASN A 349 -31.06 3.62 2.24
N SER A 350 -30.18 3.56 3.24
CA SER A 350 -30.57 3.75 4.65
C SER A 350 -31.07 5.17 4.92
N LEU A 351 -30.52 6.17 4.26
CA LEU A 351 -30.97 7.57 4.33
C LEU A 351 -32.37 7.75 3.72
N LYS A 352 -32.66 7.10 2.58
CA LYS A 352 -33.97 7.15 1.93
C LYS A 352 -35.05 6.50 2.77
N ARG A 353 -34.74 5.41 3.51
CA ARG A 353 -35.68 4.71 4.38
C ARG A 353 -36.13 5.51 5.59
N LYS A 354 -35.28 6.37 6.14
CA LYS A 354 -35.69 7.27 7.23
C LYS A 354 -36.79 8.28 6.79
N THR A 355 -37.07 8.34 5.48
CA THR A 355 -38.12 9.21 4.91
C THR A 355 -39.39 8.46 4.48
N SER A 356 -39.42 7.10 4.54
CA SER A 356 -40.58 6.26 4.20
C SER A 356 -40.78 5.16 5.26
N GLU A 357 -41.94 5.14 5.89
CA GLU A 357 -42.25 4.22 7.02
C GLU A 357 -42.63 2.78 6.61
N ASN A 358 -42.60 2.37 5.32
CA ASN A 358 -43.28 1.14 4.89
C ASN A 358 -42.57 0.23 3.88
N ASP A 359 -41.24 0.08 3.89
CA ASP A 359 -40.63 -0.94 3.02
C ASP A 359 -39.58 -1.82 3.75
N GLU A 360 -39.94 -3.09 3.93
CA GLU A 360 -39.00 -4.17 4.25
C GLU A 360 -38.13 -4.46 3.02
N CYS A 361 -36.94 -3.89 2.97
CA CYS A 361 -35.92 -4.27 1.99
C CYS A 361 -34.87 -5.19 2.65
N PRO A 362 -34.25 -6.12 1.91
CA PRO A 362 -33.18 -6.96 2.45
C PRO A 362 -32.10 -6.06 3.06
N GLY A 363 -31.83 -6.28 4.34
CA GLY A 363 -30.90 -5.46 5.12
C GLY A 363 -29.53 -5.38 4.43
N ILE A 364 -28.83 -4.28 4.66
CA ILE A 364 -27.38 -4.19 4.40
C ILE A 364 -26.77 -5.45 5.03
N PRO A 365 -26.02 -6.28 4.28
CA PRO A 365 -25.40 -7.44 4.87
C PRO A 365 -24.72 -7.06 6.18
N LEU A 366 -24.76 -7.90 7.22
CA LEU A 366 -24.13 -7.68 8.53
C LEU A 366 -22.64 -7.26 8.44
N LYS A 367 -22.00 -7.49 7.29
CA LYS A 367 -20.66 -6.99 6.90
C LYS A 367 -20.46 -5.48 7.11
N TYR A 368 -21.53 -4.67 7.13
CA TYR A 368 -21.46 -3.21 7.16
C TYR A 368 -22.09 -2.59 8.41
N ALA A 369 -22.18 -3.34 9.50
CA ALA A 369 -22.77 -2.85 10.76
C ALA A 369 -22.16 -1.53 11.24
N ASN A 370 -20.88 -1.26 10.88
CA ASN A 370 -20.16 -0.06 11.29
C ASN A 370 -20.54 1.21 10.51
N ILE A 371 -21.32 1.11 9.41
CA ILE A 371 -21.85 2.31 8.71
C ILE A 371 -22.65 3.17 9.67
N LYS A 372 -23.39 2.55 10.60
CA LYS A 372 -24.17 3.28 11.62
C LYS A 372 -23.31 4.23 12.47
N THR A 373 -22.03 3.89 12.68
CA THR A 373 -21.11 4.72 13.44
C THR A 373 -20.72 6.00 12.70
N TRP A 374 -20.73 5.97 11.36
CA TRP A 374 -20.43 7.13 10.54
C TRP A 374 -21.68 7.98 10.21
N GLU A 375 -22.89 7.41 10.36
CA GLU A 375 -24.16 8.12 10.05
C GLU A 375 -24.30 9.46 10.77
N SER A 376 -23.74 9.58 11.98
CA SER A 376 -23.73 10.83 12.75
C SER A 376 -22.73 11.87 12.21
N SER A 377 -21.69 11.42 11.49
CA SER A 377 -20.63 12.26 10.93
C SER A 377 -20.77 12.52 9.44
N ILE A 378 -21.75 11.87 8.79
CA ILE A 378 -22.00 12.01 7.35
C ILE A 378 -23.11 13.02 7.12
N HIS A 379 -22.78 14.13 6.48
CA HIS A 379 -23.79 15.05 5.98
C HIS A 379 -24.53 14.41 4.79
N LYS A 380 -25.86 14.48 4.80
CA LYS A 380 -26.72 13.92 3.74
C LYS A 380 -26.26 14.41 2.35
N ASN A 381 -26.06 13.46 1.43
CA ASN A 381 -25.64 13.69 0.04
C ASN A 381 -24.22 14.22 -0.17
N SER A 382 -23.31 14.11 0.81
CA SER A 382 -21.96 14.65 0.73
C SER A 382 -20.83 13.62 0.76
N MET A 383 -21.13 12.31 0.61
CA MET A 383 -20.10 11.28 0.60
C MET A 383 -19.29 11.29 -0.69
N VAL A 384 -17.98 11.30 -0.58
CA VAL A 384 -17.03 11.20 -1.69
C VAL A 384 -16.00 10.12 -1.41
N GLY A 385 -15.83 9.19 -2.36
CA GLY A 385 -14.86 8.10 -2.28
C GLY A 385 -13.55 8.44 -2.96
N ILE A 386 -12.46 8.16 -2.26
CA ILE A 386 -11.11 8.14 -2.80
C ILE A 386 -10.68 6.67 -2.83
N VAL A 387 -10.63 6.09 -4.02
CA VAL A 387 -10.27 4.69 -4.24
C VAL A 387 -8.80 4.62 -4.63
N LEU A 388 -8.02 3.79 -3.96
CA LEU A 388 -6.60 3.61 -4.29
C LEU A 388 -6.44 2.59 -5.42
N GLN A 389 -5.76 3.00 -6.49
CA GLN A 389 -5.25 2.11 -7.52
C GLN A 389 -3.75 1.90 -7.32
N THR A 390 -3.37 0.68 -6.93
CA THR A 390 -2.04 0.39 -6.41
C THR A 390 -1.06 -0.19 -7.43
N SER A 391 -1.56 -0.68 -8.55
CA SER A 391 -0.76 -1.28 -9.61
C SER A 391 -1.26 -0.88 -10.99
N HIS A 392 -0.40 -0.99 -12.01
CA HIS A 392 -0.83 -0.82 -13.39
C HIS A 392 -1.61 -2.07 -13.85
N PRO A 393 -2.81 -1.92 -14.45
CA PRO A 393 -3.67 -3.05 -14.82
C PRO A 393 -3.04 -4.04 -15.82
N ALA A 394 -2.14 -3.57 -16.68
CA ALA A 394 -1.45 -4.44 -17.66
C ALA A 394 -0.56 -5.54 -17.02
N LYS A 395 -0.28 -5.44 -15.72
CA LYS A 395 0.50 -6.47 -14.99
C LYS A 395 -0.31 -7.74 -14.67
N PHE A 396 -1.62 -7.74 -14.95
CA PHE A 396 -2.56 -8.80 -14.59
C PHE A 396 -3.35 -9.33 -15.80
N PRO A 397 -2.67 -9.79 -16.88
CA PRO A 397 -3.34 -10.21 -18.11
C PRO A 397 -4.35 -11.34 -17.89
N GLU A 398 -4.11 -12.23 -16.93
CA GLU A 398 -4.98 -13.36 -16.59
C GLU A 398 -6.34 -12.91 -16.04
N ILE A 399 -6.40 -11.76 -15.36
CA ILE A 399 -7.63 -11.16 -14.82
C ILE A 399 -8.24 -10.20 -15.84
N MET A 400 -7.40 -9.36 -16.46
CA MET A 400 -7.88 -8.32 -17.36
C MET A 400 -8.51 -8.89 -18.65
N LYS A 401 -7.94 -9.94 -19.21
CA LYS A 401 -8.47 -10.59 -20.44
C LYS A 401 -9.90 -11.13 -20.24
N PRO A 402 -10.21 -11.95 -19.21
CA PRO A 402 -11.59 -12.39 -18.96
C PRO A 402 -12.53 -11.28 -18.50
N ALA A 403 -12.03 -10.21 -17.88
CA ALA A 403 -12.85 -9.11 -17.42
C ALA A 403 -13.28 -8.16 -18.54
N ILE A 404 -12.35 -7.70 -19.39
CA ILE A 404 -12.58 -6.64 -20.39
C ILE A 404 -12.21 -7.03 -21.83
N GLY A 405 -11.98 -8.33 -22.10
CA GLY A 405 -11.70 -8.89 -23.43
C GLY A 405 -10.26 -8.74 -23.91
N ARG A 406 -9.50 -7.79 -23.42
CA ARG A 406 -8.07 -7.57 -23.74
C ARG A 406 -7.32 -7.01 -22.54
N PRO A 407 -6.05 -7.37 -22.34
CA PRO A 407 -5.21 -6.67 -21.38
C PRO A 407 -4.88 -5.26 -21.91
N PRO A 408 -4.72 -4.27 -21.02
CA PRO A 408 -4.15 -2.97 -21.38
C PRO A 408 -2.70 -3.14 -21.86
N SER A 409 -2.20 -2.19 -22.67
CA SER A 409 -0.80 -2.18 -23.10
C SER A 409 0.13 -2.01 -21.88
N LEU A 410 1.23 -2.75 -21.89
CA LEU A 410 2.29 -2.53 -20.89
C LEU A 410 2.88 -1.13 -21.10
N PRO A 411 3.22 -0.40 -20.03
CA PRO A 411 4.04 0.80 -20.15
C PRO A 411 5.40 0.49 -20.77
N ASP A 412 5.92 1.38 -21.63
CA ASP A 412 7.18 1.20 -22.37
C ASP A 412 8.34 0.71 -21.48
N ARG A 413 8.42 1.21 -20.26
CA ARG A 413 9.43 0.82 -19.27
C ARG A 413 9.35 -0.64 -18.81
N LEU A 414 8.20 -1.29 -18.89
CA LEU A 414 8.03 -2.71 -18.63
C LEU A 414 8.08 -3.53 -19.93
N GLU A 415 7.56 -2.99 -21.03
CA GLU A 415 7.57 -3.63 -22.34
C GLU A 415 9.00 -3.78 -22.88
N SER A 416 9.88 -2.81 -22.59
CA SER A 416 11.29 -2.83 -22.98
C SER A 416 12.15 -3.86 -22.22
N LEU A 417 11.61 -4.51 -21.19
CA LEU A 417 12.34 -5.53 -20.45
C LEU A 417 12.50 -6.79 -21.30
N GLN A 418 13.74 -7.03 -21.74
CA GLN A 418 14.05 -8.26 -22.44
C GLN A 418 14.04 -9.45 -21.47
N TYR A 419 13.46 -10.54 -21.89
CA TYR A 419 13.56 -11.80 -21.13
C TYR A 419 15.03 -12.17 -20.93
N ARG A 420 15.42 -12.28 -19.67
CA ARG A 420 16.71 -12.82 -19.24
C ARG A 420 16.45 -13.78 -18.08
N PRO A 421 17.06 -14.96 -18.06
CA PRO A 421 16.89 -15.85 -16.93
C PRO A 421 17.39 -15.17 -15.64
N LEU A 422 16.55 -15.15 -14.62
CA LEU A 422 16.88 -14.60 -13.31
C LEU A 422 17.99 -15.45 -12.66
N LYS A 423 19.11 -14.82 -12.36
CA LYS A 423 20.24 -15.46 -11.65
C LYS A 423 20.01 -15.39 -10.15
N ALA A 424 19.11 -16.25 -9.66
CA ALA A 424 18.86 -16.35 -8.23
C ALA A 424 19.75 -17.42 -7.58
N VAL A 425 20.15 -17.16 -6.34
CA VAL A 425 20.75 -18.18 -5.48
C VAL A 425 19.64 -19.03 -4.91
N ASN A 426 19.67 -20.35 -5.15
CA ASN A 426 18.68 -21.26 -4.61
C ASN A 426 19.19 -21.84 -3.29
N ILE A 427 18.39 -21.71 -2.23
CA ILE A 427 18.68 -22.27 -0.90
C ILE A 427 17.46 -23.02 -0.36
N PRO A 428 17.67 -24.09 0.42
CA PRO A 428 16.61 -24.69 1.23
C PRO A 428 16.12 -23.69 2.30
N PRO A 429 14.98 -23.93 2.98
CA PRO A 429 14.49 -23.10 4.07
C PRO A 429 15.34 -23.25 5.36
N ASP A 430 16.64 -23.13 5.22
CA ASP A 430 17.65 -23.30 6.26
C ASP A 430 18.47 -22.02 6.44
N TYR A 431 18.46 -21.50 7.67
CA TYR A 431 19.21 -20.31 8.03
C TYR A 431 20.73 -20.50 7.92
N SER A 432 21.26 -21.68 8.19
CA SER A 432 22.71 -21.96 8.14
C SER A 432 23.26 -21.79 6.72
N MET A 433 22.52 -22.28 5.73
CA MET A 433 22.85 -22.12 4.32
C MET A 433 22.82 -20.64 3.88
N PHE A 434 21.82 -19.89 4.35
CA PHE A 434 21.77 -18.46 4.11
C PHE A 434 22.96 -17.73 4.75
N LYS A 435 23.29 -18.05 6.02
CA LYS A 435 24.42 -17.44 6.75
C LYS A 435 25.76 -17.69 6.06
N GLU A 436 26.01 -18.93 5.63
CA GLU A 436 27.23 -19.31 4.91
C GLU A 436 27.35 -18.49 3.60
N TRP A 437 26.27 -18.44 2.81
CA TRP A 437 26.24 -17.67 1.59
C TRP A 437 26.47 -16.18 1.85
N ALA A 438 25.77 -15.59 2.82
CA ALA A 438 25.86 -14.16 3.13
C ALA A 438 27.25 -13.72 3.63
N LEU A 439 28.01 -14.63 4.27
CA LEU A 439 29.37 -14.37 4.72
C LEU A 439 30.43 -14.50 3.61
N SER A 440 30.08 -15.12 2.49
CA SER A 440 30.98 -15.32 1.34
C SER A 440 30.79 -14.29 0.23
N HIS A 441 29.76 -13.44 0.30
CA HIS A 441 29.41 -12.41 -0.70
C HIS A 441 29.26 -11.02 -0.11
#